data_09afcfac5654be13df5031729fd64917
#
_entry.id   09afcfac5654be13df5031729fd64917
#
_cell.length_a   1.000
_cell.length_b   1.000
_cell.length_c   1.000
_cell.angle_alpha   90.00
_cell.angle_beta   90.00
_cell.angle_gamma   90.00
#
_symmetry.space_group_name_H-M   'P 1'
#
loop_
_entity.id
_entity.type
_entity.pdbx_description
1 polymer ?
#
loop_
_entity_poly.entity_id
_entity_poly.type
_entity_poly.pdbx_seq_one_letter_code
_entity_poly.pdbx_strand_id
1 'polypeptide(L)' 'MKNKKLEDRIKSLIAKYMDVDRYGGKILLIRENDVKEFPDLNSARRAALSMPGISIIIQVPSKDEVDDGFRRFLRINN' A
#
# COMPACT_ATOMS: atom_id res chain seq x y z
N MET A 1 -1.63 25.43 -3.11
CA MET A 1 -1.23 24.30 -3.94
C MET A 1 -2.21 23.17 -3.78
N LYS A 2 -2.87 22.85 -4.87
CA LYS A 2 -3.98 21.90 -4.85
C LYS A 2 -3.56 20.47 -4.54
N ASN A 3 -2.31 20.10 -4.87
CA ASN A 3 -1.85 18.72 -4.72
C ASN A 3 -1.36 18.39 -3.31
N LYS A 4 -1.13 19.39 -2.48
CA LYS A 4 -0.59 19.19 -1.15
C LYS A 4 -1.56 18.43 -0.25
N LYS A 5 -2.85 18.72 -0.34
CA LYS A 5 -3.87 18.01 0.46
C LYS A 5 -3.94 16.54 0.08
N LEU A 6 -3.86 16.25 -1.23
CA LEU A 6 -3.87 14.88 -1.70
C LEU A 6 -2.62 14.14 -1.26
N GLU A 7 -1.45 14.76 -1.38
CA GLU A 7 -0.20 14.17 -0.92
C GLU A 7 -0.22 13.87 0.57
N ASP A 8 -0.71 14.82 1.39
CA ASP A 8 -0.79 14.63 2.83
C ASP A 8 -1.74 13.49 3.18
N ARG A 9 -2.86 13.38 2.46
CA ARG A 9 -3.81 12.31 2.65
C ARG A 9 -3.19 10.95 2.30
N ILE A 10 -2.47 10.89 1.18
CA ILE A 10 -1.79 9.66 0.76
C ILE A 10 -0.74 9.26 1.79
N LYS A 11 0.07 10.20 2.26
CA LYS A 11 1.07 9.94 3.29
C LYS A 11 0.44 9.41 4.58
N SER A 12 -0.68 10.01 4.99
CA SER A 12 -1.40 9.57 6.19
C SER A 12 -1.94 8.16 6.02
N LEU A 13 -2.48 7.84 4.85
CA LEU A 13 -3.00 6.50 4.56
C LEU A 13 -1.87 5.47 4.52
N ILE A 14 -0.74 5.81 3.92
CA ILE A 14 0.42 4.93 3.89
C ILE A 14 0.90 4.66 5.31
N ALA A 15 1.03 5.71 6.12
CA ALA A 15 1.46 5.55 7.51
C ALA A 15 0.51 4.67 8.32
N LYS A 16 -0.80 4.78 8.05
CA LYS A 16 -1.81 4.02 8.77
C LYS A 16 -1.86 2.55 8.35
N TYR A 17 -1.75 2.27 7.06
CA TYR A 17 -1.96 0.94 6.51
C TYR A 17 -0.68 0.19 6.15
N MET A 18 0.47 0.85 6.12
CA MET A 18 1.74 0.18 5.85
C MET A 18 2.25 -0.48 7.13
N ASP A 19 1.45 -1.41 7.63
CA ASP A 19 1.74 -2.15 8.85
C ASP A 19 2.00 -3.60 8.47
N VAL A 20 3.28 -3.98 8.47
CA VAL A 20 3.72 -5.31 8.04
C VAL A 20 3.19 -6.41 8.94
N ASP A 21 3.04 -6.13 10.24
CA ASP A 21 2.53 -7.13 11.17
C ASP A 21 1.04 -7.40 10.95
N ARG A 22 0.28 -6.38 10.60
CA ARG A 22 -1.16 -6.50 10.42
C ARG A 22 -1.57 -6.81 8.98
N TYR A 23 -0.90 -6.20 8.00
CA TYR A 23 -1.27 -6.27 6.60
C TYR A 23 -0.18 -6.85 5.70
N GLY A 24 0.87 -7.39 6.27
CA GLY A 24 2.00 -7.89 5.48
C GLY A 24 1.59 -8.86 4.38
N GLY A 25 2.08 -8.62 3.17
CA GLY A 25 1.77 -9.44 2.02
C GLY A 25 0.41 -9.21 1.39
N LYS A 26 -0.37 -8.27 1.94
CA LYS A 26 -1.72 -7.98 1.44
C LYS A 26 -1.75 -6.76 0.55
N ILE A 27 -2.76 -6.72 -0.31
CA ILE A 27 -3.00 -5.57 -1.17
C ILE A 27 -4.30 -4.91 -0.71
N LEU A 28 -4.22 -3.63 -0.41
CA LEU A 28 -5.33 -2.87 0.13
C LEU A 28 -5.85 -1.90 -0.93
N LEU A 29 -7.17 -1.86 -1.09
CA LEU A 29 -7.85 -0.88 -1.92
C LEU A 29 -8.60 0.08 -1.00
N ILE A 30 -8.22 1.35 -1.06
CA ILE A 30 -8.79 2.38 -0.19
C ILE A 30 -9.61 3.35 -1.01
N ARG A 31 -10.87 3.52 -0.63
CA ARG A 31 -11.78 4.48 -1.24
C ARG A 31 -12.49 5.24 -0.13
N GLU A 32 -12.30 6.55 -0.09
CA GLU A 32 -12.86 7.39 0.97
C GLU A 32 -12.53 6.80 2.35
N ASN A 33 -13.50 6.17 3.00
CA ASN A 33 -13.31 5.57 4.31
C ASN A 33 -13.33 4.05 4.29
N ASP A 34 -13.43 3.45 3.11
CA ASP A 34 -13.49 2.01 2.96
C ASP A 34 -12.13 1.44 2.60
N VAL A 35 -11.78 0.32 3.25
CA VAL A 35 -10.56 -0.42 2.97
C VAL A 35 -10.94 -1.87 2.71
N LYS A 36 -10.52 -2.39 1.56
CA LYS A 36 -10.75 -3.79 1.21
C LYS A 36 -9.43 -4.48 0.94
N GLU A 37 -9.32 -5.72 1.37
CA GLU A 37 -8.15 -6.55 1.14
C GLU A 37 -8.34 -7.42 -0.09
N PHE A 38 -7.27 -7.57 -0.88
CA PHE A 38 -7.28 -8.41 -2.07
C PHE A 38 -6.08 -9.35 -2.05
N PRO A 39 -6.24 -10.55 -2.62
CA PRO A 39 -5.14 -11.52 -2.64
C PRO A 39 -4.04 -11.17 -3.64
N ASP A 40 -4.36 -10.39 -4.67
CA ASP A 40 -3.39 -10.03 -5.69
C ASP A 40 -3.71 -8.66 -6.28
N LEU A 41 -2.73 -8.11 -6.99
CA LEU A 41 -2.83 -6.77 -7.56
C LEU A 41 -3.87 -6.70 -8.68
N ASN A 42 -4.02 -7.75 -9.46
CA ASN A 42 -4.99 -7.77 -10.56
C ASN A 42 -6.41 -7.68 -10.04
N SER A 43 -6.73 -8.39 -8.98
CA SER A 43 -8.05 -8.32 -8.34
C SER A 43 -8.34 -6.92 -7.83
N ALA A 44 -7.36 -6.29 -7.18
CA ALA A 44 -7.51 -4.93 -6.68
C ALA A 44 -7.72 -3.93 -7.82
N ARG A 45 -6.99 -4.07 -8.92
CA ARG A 45 -7.13 -3.21 -10.09
C ARG A 45 -8.49 -3.35 -10.74
N ARG A 46 -8.99 -4.57 -10.87
CA ARG A 46 -10.33 -4.82 -11.42
C ARG A 46 -11.39 -4.14 -10.57
N ALA A 47 -11.29 -4.27 -9.26
CA ALA A 47 -12.22 -3.64 -8.34
C ALA A 47 -12.16 -2.11 -8.46
N ALA A 48 -10.97 -1.55 -8.55
CA ALA A 48 -10.79 -0.10 -8.70
C ALA A 48 -11.40 0.41 -10.01
N LEU A 49 -11.20 -0.31 -11.11
CA LEU A 49 -11.71 0.08 -12.42
C LEU A 49 -13.22 -0.08 -12.55
N SER A 50 -13.82 -0.95 -11.76
CA SER A 50 -15.27 -1.18 -11.83
C SER A 50 -16.08 -0.14 -11.07
N MET A 51 -15.42 0.74 -10.32
CA MET A 51 -16.09 1.76 -9.51
C MET A 51 -15.64 3.16 -9.92
N PRO A 52 -16.57 4.13 -9.99
CA PRO A 52 -16.18 5.50 -10.29
C PRO A 52 -15.46 6.14 -9.11
N GLY A 53 -14.68 7.17 -9.39
CA GLY A 53 -13.98 7.94 -8.38
C GLY A 53 -12.53 7.51 -8.22
N ILE A 54 -11.88 8.07 -7.20
CA ILE A 54 -10.47 7.86 -6.95
C ILE A 54 -10.29 6.69 -5.98
N SER A 55 -9.43 5.75 -6.34
CA SER A 55 -9.04 4.62 -5.49
C SER A 55 -7.54 4.66 -5.29
N ILE A 56 -7.11 4.27 -4.09
CA ILE A 56 -5.69 4.16 -3.76
C ILE A 56 -5.39 2.69 -3.49
N ILE A 57 -4.41 2.15 -4.21
CA ILE A 57 -3.99 0.77 -4.01
C ILE A 57 -2.64 0.79 -3.29
N ILE A 58 -2.59 0.12 -2.14
CA ILE A 58 -1.37 -0.02 -1.35
C ILE A 58 -0.99 -1.49 -1.32
N GLN A 59 0.22 -1.78 -1.78
CA GLN A 59 0.78 -3.11 -1.68
C GLN A 59 1.71 -3.15 -0.47
N VAL A 60 1.28 -3.85 0.58
CA VAL A 60 2.05 -3.95 1.81
C VAL A 60 3.02 -5.12 1.66
N PRO A 61 4.35 -4.88 1.80
CA PRO A 61 5.31 -5.97 1.68
C PRO A 61 5.14 -6.96 2.83
N SER A 62 5.51 -8.21 2.59
CA SER A 62 5.55 -9.19 3.65
C SER A 62 6.72 -8.92 4.57
N LYS A 63 6.67 -9.48 5.78
CA LYS A 63 7.76 -9.34 6.73
C LYS A 63 9.06 -9.90 6.17
N ASP A 64 8.99 -11.02 5.46
CA ASP A 64 10.14 -11.63 4.83
C ASP A 64 10.74 -10.74 3.75
N GLU A 65 9.91 -10.06 2.95
CA GLU A 65 10.37 -9.14 1.93
C GLU A 65 11.09 -7.94 2.53
N VAL A 66 10.59 -7.42 3.63
CA VAL A 66 11.21 -6.31 4.33
C VAL A 66 12.57 -6.72 4.89
N ASP A 67 12.64 -7.90 5.50
CA ASP A 67 13.90 -8.42 6.05
C ASP A 67 14.93 -8.65 4.94
N ASP A 68 14.52 -9.20 3.82
CA ASP A 68 15.40 -9.40 2.66
C ASP A 68 15.90 -8.07 2.12
N GLY A 69 15.03 -7.09 1.98
CA GLY A 69 15.41 -5.77 1.51
C GLY A 69 16.42 -5.11 2.43
N PHE A 70 16.23 -5.26 3.73
CA PHE A 70 17.16 -4.71 4.72
C PHE A 70 18.51 -5.40 4.66
N ARG A 71 18.53 -6.73 4.52
CA ARG A 71 19.77 -7.48 4.38
C ARG A 71 20.54 -7.09 3.12
N ARG A 72 19.85 -6.88 2.01
CA ARG A 72 20.46 -6.42 0.77
C ARG A 72 21.08 -5.04 0.94
N PHE A 73 20.38 -4.17 1.63
CA PHE A 73 20.87 -2.84 1.91
C PHE A 73 22.16 -2.87 2.72
N LEU A 74 22.21 -3.69 3.76
CA LEU A 74 23.41 -3.85 4.58
C LEU A 74 24.58 -4.40 3.77
N ARG A 75 24.28 -5.35 2.88
CA ARG A 75 25.31 -5.95 2.04
C ARG A 75 25.91 -4.95 1.06
N ILE A 76 25.11 -4.06 0.52
CA ILE A 76 25.56 -3.03 -0.41
C ILE A 76 26.46 -2.02 0.28
N ASN A 77 26.21 -1.73 1.54
CA ASN A 77 26.97 -0.75 2.30
C ASN A 77 28.27 -1.29 2.90
N ASN A 78 28.51 -2.55 2.75
CA ASN A 78 29.77 -3.14 3.14
C ASN A 78 30.73 -3.14 1.96
#